data_c61f56e665a0670efd1a395a918052da
#
_entry.id   c61f56e665a0670efd1a395a918052da
#
_cell.length_a   1.000
_cell.length_b   1.000
_cell.length_c   1.000
_cell.angle_alpha   90.00
_cell.angle_beta   90.00
_cell.angle_gamma   90.00
#
_symmetry.space_group_name_H-M   'P 1'
#
loop_
_entity.id
_entity.type
_entity.pdbx_description
1 polymer ?
#
loop_
_entity_poly.entity_id
_entity_poly.type
_entity_poly.pdbx_seq_one_letter_code
_entity_poly.pdbx_strand_id
1 'polypeptide(L)'
;MLGTCLFIYDFDKFEATDILEKVSTNRVTTLCCPPTMFRFFLLEDVKKFDLSALKYCNIAGEALSPDVFNKWYEATGIKLMEGFGQSETTVLIANLIGMTPKPGSMGKPVPHYDVHIVDEDGKSVPTGTTGEIVIRTEPEAPIGLFTGYYNDELKTNESWHDGFYHTGDTAWEDEDGYLWYVGRTDDVIKSSGYRIGPFEIESVLAEHDAVLECAVTGIPDPIRGNIVKATIVLKRGYEPSNELIKELQNHVKVQTAPYKYPRVIDFVEELPKTTSGKIRRIAIREA
;
A
#
# COMPACT_ATOMS: atom_id res chain seq x y z
N MET A 1 18.26 21.65 6.88
CA MET A 1 18.91 20.34 7.17
C MET A 1 18.82 20.13 8.67
N LEU A 2 18.38 18.94 9.10
CA LEU A 2 18.12 18.65 10.52
C LEU A 2 19.35 18.12 11.30
N GLY A 3 20.54 18.11 10.68
CA GLY A 3 21.78 17.64 11.31
C GLY A 3 21.83 16.12 11.57
N THR A 4 21.01 15.34 10.86
CA THR A 4 21.00 13.88 10.95
C THR A 4 22.14 13.27 10.14
N CYS A 5 22.69 12.14 10.61
CA CYS A 5 23.63 11.33 9.85
C CYS A 5 22.85 10.35 8.99
N LEU A 6 23.12 10.35 7.67
CA LEU A 6 22.53 9.41 6.73
C LEU A 6 23.47 8.21 6.57
N PHE A 7 23.01 7.00 6.92
CA PHE A 7 23.68 5.76 6.61
C PHE A 7 23.24 5.27 5.23
N ILE A 8 24.19 5.15 4.30
CA ILE A 8 23.95 4.66 2.95
C ILE A 8 24.63 3.30 2.82
N TYR A 9 23.87 2.32 2.34
CA TYR A 9 24.37 0.98 2.08
C TYR A 9 23.98 0.57 0.65
N ASP A 10 24.98 0.25 -0.14
CA ASP A 10 24.83 -0.24 -1.50
C ASP A 10 24.89 -1.77 -1.51
N PHE A 11 23.92 -2.42 -2.17
CA PHE A 11 23.85 -3.88 -2.28
C PHE A 11 23.40 -4.30 -3.69
N ASP A 12 24.00 -5.34 -4.21
CA ASP A 12 23.65 -5.89 -5.54
C ASP A 12 22.32 -6.65 -5.51
N LYS A 13 22.04 -7.32 -4.38
CA LYS A 13 20.83 -8.11 -4.17
C LYS A 13 20.30 -7.86 -2.76
N PHE A 14 18.99 -7.70 -2.65
CA PHE A 14 18.34 -7.60 -1.35
C PHE A 14 18.42 -8.95 -0.61
N GLU A 15 19.00 -8.91 0.60
CA GLU A 15 19.00 -10.02 1.57
C GLU A 15 18.59 -9.47 2.94
N ALA A 16 17.48 -10.01 3.48
CA ALA A 16 16.88 -9.48 4.71
C ALA A 16 17.85 -9.55 5.91
N THR A 17 18.57 -10.65 6.04
CA THR A 17 19.55 -10.85 7.12
C THR A 17 20.70 -9.86 7.04
N ASP A 18 21.23 -9.58 5.85
CA ASP A 18 22.31 -8.63 5.65
C ASP A 18 21.86 -7.20 6.03
N ILE A 19 20.69 -6.77 5.60
CA ILE A 19 20.16 -5.45 5.97
C ILE A 19 19.95 -5.34 7.49
N LEU A 20 19.36 -6.35 8.14
CA LEU A 20 19.17 -6.36 9.59
C LEU A 20 20.51 -6.31 10.35
N GLU A 21 21.53 -6.99 9.85
CA GLU A 21 22.88 -6.94 10.41
C GLU A 21 23.50 -5.54 10.27
N LYS A 22 23.33 -4.87 9.12
CA LYS A 22 23.80 -3.47 8.93
C LYS A 22 23.06 -2.50 9.84
N VAL A 23 21.74 -2.64 10.01
CA VAL A 23 20.94 -1.84 10.95
C VAL A 23 21.46 -2.00 12.37
N SER A 24 21.70 -3.24 12.81
CA SER A 24 22.21 -3.59 14.13
C SER A 24 23.62 -3.03 14.36
N THR A 25 24.59 -3.43 13.50
CA THR A 25 26.00 -3.10 13.65
C THR A 25 26.28 -1.60 13.61
N ASN A 26 25.56 -0.87 12.73
CA ASN A 26 25.72 0.58 12.61
C ASN A 26 24.81 1.37 13.57
N ARG A 27 24.09 0.66 14.46
CA ARG A 27 23.20 1.28 15.46
C ARG A 27 22.25 2.32 14.84
N VAL A 28 21.63 1.93 13.73
CA VAL A 28 20.67 2.78 13.01
C VAL A 28 19.50 3.13 13.93
N THR A 29 19.17 4.41 14.03
CA THR A 29 18.10 4.89 14.93
C THR A 29 16.75 5.06 14.23
N THR A 30 16.78 5.28 12.92
CA THR A 30 15.58 5.44 12.09
C THR A 30 15.75 4.64 10.81
N LEU A 31 14.81 3.76 10.52
CA LEU A 31 14.77 2.97 9.29
C LEU A 31 13.58 3.42 8.44
N CYS A 32 13.82 3.67 7.15
CA CYS A 32 12.76 3.96 6.19
C CYS A 32 12.87 2.99 5.01
N CYS A 33 11.87 2.15 4.84
CA CYS A 33 11.81 1.21 3.71
C CYS A 33 10.36 0.78 3.42
N PRO A 34 10.08 0.20 2.24
CA PRO A 34 8.72 -0.22 1.89
C PRO A 34 8.24 -1.41 2.73
N PRO A 35 6.92 -1.60 2.88
CA PRO A 35 6.31 -2.74 3.59
C PRO A 35 6.81 -4.11 3.13
N THR A 36 7.11 -4.26 1.84
CA THR A 36 7.68 -5.49 1.27
C THR A 36 8.97 -5.92 1.98
N MET A 37 9.87 -4.97 2.32
CA MET A 37 11.09 -5.30 3.06
C MET A 37 10.78 -5.82 4.47
N PHE A 38 9.81 -5.22 5.17
CA PHE A 38 9.37 -5.70 6.49
C PHE A 38 8.78 -7.11 6.44
N ARG A 39 8.05 -7.46 5.37
CA ARG A 39 7.59 -8.84 5.16
C ARG A 39 8.77 -9.83 5.10
N PHE A 40 9.82 -9.48 4.37
CA PHE A 40 11.03 -10.33 4.31
C PHE A 40 11.79 -10.36 5.63
N PHE A 41 11.90 -9.25 6.35
CA PHE A 41 12.50 -9.25 7.70
C PHE A 41 11.77 -10.20 8.65
N LEU A 42 10.43 -10.27 8.55
CA LEU A 42 9.60 -11.15 9.38
C LEU A 42 9.68 -12.64 9.01
N LEU A 43 10.29 -13.00 7.87
CA LEU A 43 10.63 -14.38 7.55
C LEU A 43 11.90 -14.86 8.29
N GLU A 44 12.67 -13.91 8.82
CA GLU A 44 13.87 -14.15 9.58
C GLU A 44 13.58 -14.08 11.10
N ASP A 45 14.47 -14.66 11.89
CA ASP A 45 14.43 -14.48 13.34
C ASP A 45 14.99 -13.10 13.74
N VAL A 46 14.11 -12.09 13.70
CA VAL A 46 14.47 -10.69 13.97
C VAL A 46 15.12 -10.50 15.35
N LYS A 47 14.81 -11.39 16.31
CA LYS A 47 15.36 -11.33 17.67
C LYS A 47 16.85 -11.67 17.76
N LYS A 48 17.43 -12.23 16.71
CA LYS A 48 18.88 -12.47 16.62
C LYS A 48 19.70 -11.20 16.41
N PHE A 49 19.06 -10.11 16.01
CA PHE A 49 19.74 -8.84 15.72
C PHE A 49 19.53 -7.85 16.88
N ASP A 50 20.58 -7.14 17.28
CA ASP A 50 20.47 -6.07 18.27
C ASP A 50 19.86 -4.81 17.64
N LEU A 51 18.53 -4.69 17.72
CA LEU A 51 17.79 -3.53 17.24
C LEU A 51 17.52 -2.48 18.35
N SER A 52 18.22 -2.54 19.48
CA SER A 52 18.01 -1.64 20.63
C SER A 52 18.23 -0.16 20.32
N ALA A 53 19.04 0.16 19.31
CA ALA A 53 19.26 1.51 18.85
C ALA A 53 18.11 2.04 17.96
N LEU A 54 17.34 1.16 17.32
CA LEU A 54 16.26 1.51 16.41
C LEU A 54 15.06 2.06 17.20
N LYS A 55 14.68 3.30 16.94
CA LYS A 55 13.61 4.01 17.67
C LYS A 55 12.38 4.27 16.82
N TYR A 56 12.57 4.34 15.51
CA TYR A 56 11.54 4.78 14.60
C TYR A 56 11.64 4.07 13.25
N CYS A 57 10.52 3.52 12.79
CA CYS A 57 10.43 2.89 11.48
C CYS A 57 9.36 3.63 10.66
N ASN A 58 9.79 4.28 9.57
CA ASN A 58 8.91 4.86 8.58
C ASN A 58 8.70 3.89 7.44
N ILE A 59 7.50 3.85 6.93
CA ILE A 59 7.19 3.10 5.73
C ILE A 59 6.48 3.98 4.72
N ALA A 60 6.78 3.78 3.46
CA ALA A 60 6.15 4.48 2.36
C ALA A 60 6.30 3.69 1.05
N GLY A 61 5.54 4.11 0.03
CA GLY A 61 5.64 3.59 -1.33
C GLY A 61 4.69 2.46 -1.66
N GLU A 62 4.21 1.72 -0.66
CA GLU A 62 3.16 0.71 -0.74
C GLU A 62 2.29 0.82 0.51
N ALA A 63 1.05 0.34 0.44
CA ALA A 63 0.19 0.30 1.61
C ALA A 63 0.61 -0.83 2.57
N LEU A 64 0.54 -0.55 3.87
CA LEU A 64 0.93 -1.48 4.93
C LEU A 64 -0.25 -2.37 5.34
N SER A 65 -0.07 -3.69 5.27
CA SER A 65 -1.07 -4.59 5.85
C SER A 65 -1.02 -4.58 7.38
N PRO A 66 -2.19 -4.70 8.06
CA PRO A 66 -2.24 -4.80 9.51
C PRO A 66 -1.38 -5.93 10.09
N ASP A 67 -1.31 -7.07 9.39
CA ASP A 67 -0.54 -8.24 9.79
C ASP A 67 0.96 -7.94 9.93
N VAL A 68 1.56 -7.26 8.92
CA VAL A 68 2.97 -6.86 8.96
C VAL A 68 3.23 -5.89 10.11
N PHE A 69 2.34 -4.92 10.33
CA PHE A 69 2.43 -3.99 11.44
C PHE A 69 2.45 -4.75 12.80
N ASN A 70 1.49 -5.63 13.01
CA ASN A 70 1.32 -6.35 14.27
C ASN A 70 2.50 -7.28 14.54
N LYS A 71 2.90 -8.10 13.57
CA LYS A 71 4.04 -9.02 13.69
C LYS A 71 5.37 -8.29 13.95
N TRP A 72 5.61 -7.17 13.27
CA TRP A 72 6.79 -6.37 13.52
C TRP A 72 6.80 -5.76 14.93
N TYR A 73 5.65 -5.23 15.36
CA TYR A 73 5.50 -4.68 16.71
C TYR A 73 5.69 -5.75 17.80
N GLU A 74 5.13 -6.94 17.62
CA GLU A 74 5.32 -8.09 18.53
C GLU A 74 6.80 -8.54 18.60
N ALA A 75 7.50 -8.53 17.47
CA ALA A 75 8.89 -8.95 17.42
C ALA A 75 9.86 -7.92 18.02
N THR A 76 9.59 -6.61 17.87
CA THR A 76 10.55 -5.53 18.14
C THR A 76 10.07 -4.50 19.17
N GLY A 77 8.78 -4.38 19.43
CA GLY A 77 8.17 -3.31 20.21
C GLY A 77 8.13 -1.94 19.48
N ILE A 78 8.54 -1.90 18.19
CA ILE A 78 8.64 -0.66 17.40
C ILE A 78 7.44 -0.58 16.45
N LYS A 79 6.72 0.55 16.50
CA LYS A 79 5.59 0.80 15.60
C LYS A 79 6.09 1.18 14.20
N LEU A 80 5.38 0.71 13.17
CA LEU A 80 5.57 1.15 11.80
C LEU A 80 4.72 2.40 11.56
N MET A 81 5.37 3.49 11.15
CA MET A 81 4.73 4.79 10.91
C MET A 81 4.57 4.99 9.41
N GLU A 82 3.36 4.75 8.92
CA GLU A 82 3.07 4.85 7.50
C GLU A 82 2.99 6.29 7.04
N GLY A 83 3.53 6.55 5.84
CA GLY A 83 3.39 7.80 5.12
C GLY A 83 3.02 7.52 3.66
N PHE A 84 1.98 8.18 3.19
CA PHE A 84 1.51 8.14 1.82
C PHE A 84 1.86 9.45 1.10
N GLY A 85 2.26 9.32 -0.15
CA GLY A 85 2.52 10.43 -1.06
C GLY A 85 2.97 9.91 -2.41
N GLN A 86 3.20 10.82 -3.32
CA GLN A 86 3.61 10.56 -4.70
C GLN A 86 4.86 11.37 -5.01
N SER A 87 5.51 11.10 -6.14
CA SER A 87 6.59 11.96 -6.64
C SER A 87 6.09 13.38 -6.91
N GLU A 88 4.83 13.50 -7.22
CA GLU A 88 4.10 14.73 -7.48
C GLU A 88 3.81 15.56 -6.23
N THR A 89 3.78 14.95 -5.03
CA THR A 89 3.22 15.59 -3.83
C THR A 89 4.16 15.62 -2.63
N THR A 90 5.25 14.87 -2.60
CA THR A 90 5.95 14.54 -1.34
C THR A 90 5.04 13.74 -0.38
N VAL A 91 5.23 13.83 0.95
CA VAL A 91 4.36 13.17 1.94
C VAL A 91 3.07 13.96 2.09
N LEU A 92 1.95 13.33 1.82
CA LEU A 92 0.61 13.90 1.80
C LEU A 92 -0.23 13.52 3.02
N ILE A 93 -0.13 12.25 3.41
CA ILE A 93 -0.84 11.66 4.55
C ILE A 93 0.20 10.88 5.35
N ALA A 94 0.21 11.01 6.68
CA ALA A 94 1.19 10.31 7.49
C ALA A 94 0.75 10.09 8.94
N ASN A 95 1.38 9.10 9.56
CA ASN A 95 1.42 8.99 11.01
C ASN A 95 2.60 9.84 11.53
N LEU A 96 2.32 11.04 11.98
CA LEU A 96 3.34 11.98 12.48
C LEU A 96 3.82 11.58 13.89
N ILE A 97 4.98 12.12 14.29
CA ILE A 97 5.53 11.92 15.63
C ILE A 97 4.50 12.34 16.70
N GLY A 98 4.27 11.45 17.67
CA GLY A 98 3.29 11.66 18.72
C GLY A 98 1.89 11.11 18.42
N MET A 99 1.63 10.70 17.19
CA MET A 99 0.38 10.00 16.84
C MET A 99 0.44 8.53 17.21
N THR A 100 -0.74 7.95 17.45
CA THR A 100 -0.90 6.51 17.58
C THR A 100 -1.36 5.95 16.24
N PRO A 101 -0.51 5.20 15.52
CA PRO A 101 -0.91 4.64 14.23
C PRO A 101 -2.03 3.61 14.41
N LYS A 102 -2.98 3.60 13.49
CA LYS A 102 -3.96 2.52 13.34
C LYS A 102 -3.44 1.55 12.27
N PRO A 103 -3.22 0.25 12.61
CA PRO A 103 -2.70 -0.73 11.64
C PRO A 103 -3.54 -0.79 10.37
N GLY A 104 -2.91 -0.58 9.20
CA GLY A 104 -3.58 -0.53 7.89
C GLY A 104 -4.07 0.84 7.45
N SER A 105 -3.94 1.88 8.29
CA SER A 105 -4.25 3.26 7.93
C SER A 105 -2.99 4.02 7.53
N MET A 106 -3.09 4.83 6.48
CA MET A 106 -2.00 5.73 6.05
C MET A 106 -1.69 6.84 7.08
N GLY A 107 -2.57 7.07 8.08
CA GLY A 107 -2.47 8.18 9.01
C GLY A 107 -3.47 9.30 8.68
N LYS A 108 -3.07 10.55 8.93
CA LYS A 108 -3.90 11.75 8.70
C LYS A 108 -3.23 12.69 7.70
N PRO A 109 -4.00 13.58 7.03
CA PRO A 109 -3.43 14.62 6.19
C PRO A 109 -2.35 15.42 6.92
N VAL A 110 -1.24 15.68 6.26
CA VAL A 110 -0.18 16.54 6.82
C VAL A 110 -0.62 18.02 6.76
N PRO A 111 -0.24 18.87 7.74
CA PRO A 111 -0.85 20.19 7.91
C PRO A 111 -0.69 21.20 6.77
N HIS A 112 0.27 20.98 5.86
CA HIS A 112 0.52 21.93 4.76
C HIS A 112 -0.23 21.63 3.47
N TYR A 113 -0.95 20.51 3.41
CA TYR A 113 -1.83 20.16 2.30
C TYR A 113 -3.30 20.20 2.74
N ASP A 114 -4.13 20.84 1.94
CA ASP A 114 -5.59 20.80 2.10
C ASP A 114 -6.13 19.60 1.31
N VAL A 115 -6.20 18.45 1.98
CA VAL A 115 -6.56 17.15 1.41
C VAL A 115 -8.06 16.92 1.57
N HIS A 116 -8.72 16.48 0.50
CA HIS A 116 -10.12 16.10 0.48
C HIS A 116 -10.31 14.71 -0.11
N ILE A 117 -11.40 14.07 0.27
CA ILE A 117 -11.89 12.84 -0.37
C ILE A 117 -13.17 13.22 -1.13
N VAL A 118 -13.16 13.03 -2.44
CA VAL A 118 -14.24 13.47 -3.32
C VAL A 118 -14.84 12.34 -4.16
N ASP A 119 -16.10 12.52 -4.55
CA ASP A 119 -16.78 11.65 -5.52
C ASP A 119 -16.43 12.03 -6.98
N GLU A 120 -17.08 11.36 -7.96
CA GLU A 120 -16.87 11.62 -9.39
C GLU A 120 -17.34 13.02 -9.83
N ASP A 121 -18.16 13.70 -9.04
CA ASP A 121 -18.62 15.07 -9.27
C ASP A 121 -17.73 16.12 -8.58
N GLY A 122 -16.62 15.71 -7.95
CA GLY A 122 -15.71 16.59 -7.19
C GLY A 122 -16.26 17.06 -5.84
N LYS A 123 -17.32 16.43 -5.33
CA LYS A 123 -17.93 16.78 -4.03
C LYS A 123 -17.36 15.92 -2.93
N SER A 124 -17.09 16.53 -1.77
CA SER A 124 -16.62 15.80 -0.58
C SER A 124 -17.60 14.70 -0.19
N VAL A 125 -17.07 13.51 0.08
CA VAL A 125 -17.87 12.36 0.52
C VAL A 125 -18.00 12.33 2.04
N PRO A 126 -19.07 11.71 2.58
CA PRO A 126 -19.20 11.48 4.02
C PRO A 126 -18.12 10.53 4.55
N THR A 127 -17.81 10.65 5.85
CA THR A 127 -16.96 9.69 6.60
C THR A 127 -17.43 8.25 6.35
N GLY A 128 -16.48 7.33 6.18
CA GLY A 128 -16.74 5.94 5.83
C GLY A 128 -17.03 5.67 4.36
N THR A 129 -17.10 6.71 3.52
CA THR A 129 -17.37 6.58 2.08
C THR A 129 -16.07 6.70 1.29
N THR A 130 -15.86 5.80 0.34
CA THR A 130 -14.68 5.81 -0.55
C THR A 130 -14.83 6.89 -1.60
N GLY A 131 -13.79 7.70 -1.78
CA GLY A 131 -13.65 8.69 -2.84
C GLY A 131 -12.19 8.83 -3.29
N GLU A 132 -11.95 9.70 -4.24
CA GLU A 132 -10.61 10.04 -4.70
C GLU A 132 -9.94 11.02 -3.72
N ILE A 133 -8.65 10.80 -3.47
CA ILE A 133 -7.82 11.74 -2.72
C ILE A 133 -7.45 12.89 -3.64
N VAL A 134 -7.82 14.11 -3.28
CA VAL A 134 -7.48 15.32 -4.02
C VAL A 134 -6.83 16.35 -3.11
N ILE A 135 -6.03 17.24 -3.69
CA ILE A 135 -5.39 18.37 -3.00
C ILE A 135 -5.97 19.65 -3.57
N ARG A 136 -6.45 20.55 -2.71
CA ARG A 136 -6.92 21.87 -3.15
C ARG A 136 -5.73 22.68 -3.68
N THR A 137 -5.91 23.28 -4.84
CA THR A 137 -4.89 24.08 -5.54
C THR A 137 -5.29 25.54 -5.71
N GLU A 138 -6.49 25.91 -5.30
CA GLU A 138 -6.97 27.29 -5.35
C GLU A 138 -7.19 27.85 -3.93
N PRO A 139 -6.90 29.16 -3.68
CA PRO A 139 -6.45 30.16 -4.66
C PRO A 139 -4.96 30.07 -5.02
N GLU A 140 -4.16 29.24 -4.34
CA GLU A 140 -2.73 29.05 -4.56
C GLU A 140 -2.35 27.58 -4.31
N ALA A 141 -1.58 27.00 -5.24
CA ALA A 141 -1.10 25.63 -5.10
C ALA A 141 -0.10 25.52 -3.93
N PRO A 142 -0.22 24.47 -3.09
CA PRO A 142 0.67 24.31 -1.93
C PRO A 142 2.11 24.04 -2.34
N ILE A 143 3.05 24.54 -1.54
CA ILE A 143 4.49 24.26 -1.71
C ILE A 143 4.70 22.74 -1.59
N GLY A 144 5.50 22.18 -2.52
CA GLY A 144 5.79 20.74 -2.54
C GLY A 144 4.91 19.94 -3.50
N LEU A 145 3.86 20.55 -4.03
CA LEU A 145 3.12 19.99 -5.17
C LEU A 145 3.88 20.28 -6.46
N PHE A 146 4.01 19.29 -7.35
CA PHE A 146 4.68 19.45 -8.64
C PHE A 146 3.95 20.45 -9.53
N THR A 147 4.64 21.01 -10.53
CA THR A 147 4.07 22.04 -11.44
C THR A 147 3.46 21.46 -12.71
N GLY A 148 3.58 20.16 -12.92
CA GLY A 148 3.08 19.44 -14.10
C GLY A 148 4.05 18.39 -14.60
N TYR A 149 3.57 17.55 -15.53
CA TYR A 149 4.38 16.53 -16.19
C TYR A 149 5.24 17.13 -17.31
N TYR A 150 6.49 16.74 -17.38
CA TYR A 150 7.44 17.26 -18.37
C TYR A 150 7.02 16.89 -19.79
N ASN A 151 6.80 17.91 -20.63
CA ASN A 151 6.34 17.78 -22.02
C ASN A 151 5.04 16.99 -22.21
N ASP A 152 4.17 16.96 -21.20
CA ASP A 152 2.88 16.26 -21.24
C ASP A 152 1.78 17.13 -20.63
N GLU A 153 1.32 18.12 -21.39
CA GLU A 153 0.25 19.03 -20.98
C GLU A 153 -1.09 18.32 -20.86
N LEU A 154 -1.35 17.31 -21.68
CA LEU A 154 -2.60 16.56 -21.63
C LEU A 154 -2.72 15.85 -20.27
N LYS A 155 -1.72 15.10 -19.88
CA LYS A 155 -1.70 14.42 -18.61
C LYS A 155 -1.70 15.40 -17.42
N THR A 156 -1.03 16.56 -17.58
CA THR A 156 -1.08 17.60 -16.56
C THR A 156 -2.51 18.11 -16.36
N ASN A 157 -3.20 18.44 -17.44
CA ASN A 157 -4.59 18.92 -17.38
C ASN A 157 -5.57 17.86 -16.91
N GLU A 158 -5.34 16.58 -17.20
CA GLU A 158 -6.13 15.46 -16.65
C GLU A 158 -6.00 15.33 -15.15
N SER A 159 -4.87 15.75 -14.56
CA SER A 159 -4.62 15.66 -13.12
C SER A 159 -4.90 16.98 -12.37
N TRP A 160 -4.91 18.11 -13.09
CA TRP A 160 -5.14 19.45 -12.51
C TRP A 160 -6.41 20.06 -13.10
N HIS A 161 -7.52 19.92 -12.40
CA HIS A 161 -8.79 20.49 -12.83
C HIS A 161 -9.72 20.78 -11.62
N ASP A 162 -10.75 21.56 -11.83
CA ASP A 162 -11.80 21.90 -10.84
C ASP A 162 -11.27 22.45 -9.50
N GLY A 163 -10.10 23.11 -9.52
CA GLY A 163 -9.47 23.66 -8.33
C GLY A 163 -8.74 22.64 -7.46
N PHE A 164 -8.49 21.43 -8.00
CA PHE A 164 -7.80 20.36 -7.32
C PHE A 164 -6.68 19.76 -8.18
N TYR A 165 -5.70 19.18 -7.49
CA TYR A 165 -4.84 18.14 -8.05
C TYR A 165 -5.43 16.77 -7.69
N HIS A 166 -5.72 15.97 -8.70
CA HIS A 166 -6.26 14.62 -8.61
C HIS A 166 -5.15 13.60 -8.53
N THR A 167 -5.04 12.89 -7.40
CA THR A 167 -3.93 11.94 -7.18
C THR A 167 -4.10 10.64 -7.97
N GLY A 168 -5.33 10.32 -8.39
CA GLY A 168 -5.69 9.02 -8.96
C GLY A 168 -5.68 7.88 -7.93
N ASP A 169 -5.54 8.19 -6.64
CA ASP A 169 -5.64 7.23 -5.53
C ASP A 169 -6.94 7.41 -4.77
N THR A 170 -7.53 6.32 -4.28
CA THR A 170 -8.79 6.33 -3.54
C THR A 170 -8.59 5.91 -2.10
N ALA A 171 -9.35 6.55 -1.20
CA ALA A 171 -9.37 6.26 0.22
C ALA A 171 -10.76 6.51 0.81
N TRP A 172 -10.94 6.12 2.06
CA TRP A 172 -12.03 6.55 2.91
C TRP A 172 -11.49 7.07 4.24
N GLU A 173 -12.22 7.96 4.90
CA GLU A 173 -11.85 8.57 6.17
C GLU A 173 -12.69 7.97 7.30
N ASP A 174 -12.05 7.62 8.44
CA ASP A 174 -12.78 7.18 9.63
C ASP A 174 -13.20 8.34 10.54
N GLU A 175 -13.97 8.04 11.59
CA GLU A 175 -14.49 9.03 12.55
C GLU A 175 -13.38 9.78 13.31
N ASP A 176 -12.18 9.23 13.39
CA ASP A 176 -11.02 9.86 14.02
C ASP A 176 -10.16 10.64 13.02
N GLY A 177 -10.54 10.71 11.73
CA GLY A 177 -9.84 11.43 10.67
C GLY A 177 -8.61 10.68 10.11
N TYR A 178 -8.53 9.36 10.31
CA TYR A 178 -7.54 8.53 9.64
C TYR A 178 -8.02 8.10 8.26
N LEU A 179 -7.11 8.12 7.29
CA LEU A 179 -7.38 7.71 5.91
C LEU A 179 -6.91 6.28 5.66
N TRP A 180 -7.77 5.52 4.98
CA TRP A 180 -7.59 4.12 4.69
C TRP A 180 -7.52 3.92 3.17
N TYR A 181 -6.39 3.42 2.69
CA TYR A 181 -6.15 3.22 1.27
C TYR A 181 -7.04 2.12 0.69
N VAL A 182 -7.63 2.39 -0.48
CA VAL A 182 -8.47 1.42 -1.20
C VAL A 182 -7.79 0.92 -2.47
N GLY A 183 -7.19 1.81 -3.24
CA GLY A 183 -6.51 1.48 -4.49
C GLY A 183 -6.39 2.68 -5.41
N ARG A 184 -5.79 2.46 -6.58
CA ARG A 184 -5.83 3.41 -7.68
C ARG A 184 -7.24 3.48 -8.25
N THR A 185 -7.64 4.64 -8.76
CA THR A 185 -8.94 4.81 -9.44
C THR A 185 -9.12 3.85 -10.62
N ASP A 186 -8.03 3.56 -11.34
CA ASP A 186 -7.95 2.63 -12.48
C ASP A 186 -7.80 1.16 -12.07
N ASP A 187 -7.43 0.86 -10.82
CA ASP A 187 -7.31 -0.49 -10.27
C ASP A 187 -8.57 -0.96 -9.52
N VAL A 188 -9.47 -0.03 -9.13
CA VAL A 188 -10.72 -0.37 -8.45
C VAL A 188 -11.58 -1.28 -9.32
N ILE A 189 -11.94 -2.45 -8.80
CA ILE A 189 -12.70 -3.47 -9.52
C ILE A 189 -14.19 -3.17 -9.40
N LYS A 190 -14.82 -2.79 -10.52
CA LYS A 190 -16.27 -2.56 -10.59
C LYS A 190 -16.96 -3.90 -10.89
N SER A 191 -17.56 -4.53 -9.86
CA SER A 191 -18.21 -5.85 -9.94
C SER A 191 -19.63 -5.79 -9.42
N SER A 192 -20.62 -6.08 -10.25
CA SER A 192 -22.06 -6.09 -9.88
C SER A 192 -22.51 -4.81 -9.13
N GLY A 193 -21.99 -3.64 -9.51
CA GLY A 193 -22.27 -2.35 -8.86
C GLY A 193 -21.42 -2.05 -7.63
N TYR A 194 -20.64 -2.99 -7.14
CA TYR A 194 -19.70 -2.74 -6.04
C TYR A 194 -18.36 -2.22 -6.56
N ARG A 195 -17.73 -1.36 -5.76
CA ARG A 195 -16.34 -0.91 -5.94
C ARG A 195 -15.46 -1.67 -4.97
N ILE A 196 -14.59 -2.52 -5.50
CA ILE A 196 -13.74 -3.41 -4.71
C ILE A 196 -12.30 -2.95 -4.84
N GLY A 197 -11.70 -2.56 -3.72
CA GLY A 197 -10.28 -2.22 -3.66
C GLY A 197 -9.41 -3.48 -3.68
N PRO A 198 -8.44 -3.57 -4.60
CA PRO A 198 -7.52 -4.71 -4.65
C PRO A 198 -6.75 -4.91 -3.35
N PHE A 199 -6.31 -3.82 -2.72
CA PHE A 199 -5.44 -3.85 -1.55
C PHE A 199 -6.06 -4.57 -0.34
N GLU A 200 -7.36 -4.39 -0.08
CA GLU A 200 -8.04 -5.08 1.03
C GLU A 200 -7.96 -6.61 0.86
N ILE A 201 -8.17 -7.08 -0.36
CA ILE A 201 -8.14 -8.52 -0.66
C ILE A 201 -6.70 -9.05 -0.60
N GLU A 202 -5.74 -8.28 -1.13
CA GLU A 202 -4.31 -8.61 -1.08
C GLU A 202 -3.82 -8.71 0.37
N SER A 203 -4.26 -7.79 1.23
CA SER A 203 -3.91 -7.80 2.66
C SER A 203 -4.40 -9.06 3.35
N VAL A 204 -5.66 -9.43 3.12
CA VAL A 204 -6.25 -10.65 3.70
C VAL A 204 -5.58 -11.92 3.14
N LEU A 205 -5.33 -11.98 1.84
CA LEU A 205 -4.63 -13.13 1.25
C LEU A 205 -3.20 -13.29 1.81
N ALA A 206 -2.51 -12.18 2.06
CA ALA A 206 -1.15 -12.20 2.61
C ALA A 206 -1.07 -12.71 4.06
N GLU A 207 -2.19 -12.71 4.81
CA GLU A 207 -2.28 -13.31 6.15
C GLU A 207 -2.26 -14.84 6.12
N HIS A 208 -2.62 -15.45 4.98
CA HIS A 208 -2.66 -16.89 4.84
C HIS A 208 -1.27 -17.51 4.77
N ASP A 209 -1.05 -18.62 5.50
CA ASP A 209 0.27 -19.26 5.64
C ASP A 209 0.89 -19.68 4.31
N ALA A 210 0.09 -20.04 3.32
CA ALA A 210 0.57 -20.47 2.00
C ALA A 210 1.01 -19.32 1.10
N VAL A 211 0.62 -18.06 1.38
CA VAL A 211 0.82 -16.91 0.47
C VAL A 211 2.12 -16.18 0.80
N LEU A 212 3.01 -16.09 -0.19
CA LEU A 212 4.21 -15.26 -0.10
C LEU A 212 3.93 -13.83 -0.59
N GLU A 213 3.37 -13.73 -1.79
CA GLU A 213 2.98 -12.47 -2.42
C GLU A 213 1.70 -12.69 -3.24
N CYS A 214 0.91 -11.66 -3.41
CA CYS A 214 -0.26 -11.71 -4.28
C CYS A 214 -0.54 -10.35 -4.93
N ALA A 215 -1.24 -10.41 -6.06
CA ALA A 215 -1.78 -9.26 -6.73
C ALA A 215 -3.23 -9.53 -7.11
N VAL A 216 -4.10 -8.55 -6.88
CA VAL A 216 -5.52 -8.64 -7.19
C VAL A 216 -5.87 -7.70 -8.33
N THR A 217 -6.57 -8.23 -9.33
CA THR A 217 -7.02 -7.48 -10.52
C THR A 217 -8.45 -7.83 -10.87
N GLY A 218 -9.12 -6.95 -11.61
CA GLY A 218 -10.40 -7.25 -12.25
C GLY A 218 -10.18 -7.92 -13.60
N ILE A 219 -10.95 -8.95 -13.89
CA ILE A 219 -11.05 -9.51 -15.24
C ILE A 219 -12.49 -9.39 -15.75
N PRO A 220 -12.71 -9.16 -17.07
CA PRO A 220 -14.04 -8.97 -17.63
C PRO A 220 -14.95 -10.17 -17.39
N ASP A 221 -16.20 -9.91 -17.03
CA ASP A 221 -17.26 -10.89 -16.84
C ASP A 221 -18.56 -10.38 -17.48
N PRO A 222 -19.24 -11.18 -18.34
CA PRO A 222 -20.41 -10.73 -19.09
C PRO A 222 -21.63 -10.37 -18.22
N ILE A 223 -21.70 -10.87 -16.99
CA ILE A 223 -22.85 -10.67 -16.09
C ILE A 223 -22.52 -9.59 -15.05
N ARG A 224 -21.28 -9.55 -14.56
CA ARG A 224 -20.86 -8.73 -13.42
C ARG A 224 -20.07 -7.49 -13.81
N GLY A 225 -19.77 -7.31 -15.08
CA GLY A 225 -18.81 -6.32 -15.59
C GLY A 225 -17.38 -6.79 -15.39
N ASN A 226 -16.97 -6.98 -14.13
CA ASN A 226 -15.70 -7.64 -13.79
C ASN A 226 -15.91 -8.63 -12.64
N ILE A 227 -15.00 -9.59 -12.54
CA ILE A 227 -14.82 -10.45 -11.36
C ILE A 227 -13.42 -10.30 -10.80
N VAL A 228 -13.27 -10.59 -9.53
CA VAL A 228 -11.98 -10.51 -8.83
C VAL A 228 -11.13 -11.72 -9.21
N LYS A 229 -9.90 -11.45 -9.66
CA LYS A 229 -8.84 -12.44 -9.89
C LYS A 229 -7.70 -12.16 -8.93
N ALA A 230 -7.16 -13.20 -8.29
CA ALA A 230 -5.92 -13.13 -7.51
C ALA A 230 -4.82 -13.93 -8.22
N THR A 231 -3.65 -13.32 -8.41
CA THR A 231 -2.43 -13.96 -8.89
C THR A 231 -1.48 -14.09 -7.70
N ILE A 232 -1.10 -15.32 -7.35
CA ILE A 232 -0.48 -15.65 -6.06
C ILE A 232 0.85 -16.37 -6.27
N VAL A 233 1.87 -15.93 -5.52
CA VAL A 233 3.13 -16.66 -5.33
C VAL A 233 3.04 -17.40 -4.00
N LEU A 234 3.25 -18.71 -4.03
CA LEU A 234 3.22 -19.54 -2.83
C LEU A 234 4.56 -19.52 -2.08
N LYS A 235 4.47 -19.68 -0.75
CA LYS A 235 5.66 -19.96 0.07
C LYS A 235 6.18 -21.37 -0.21
N ARG A 236 7.47 -21.59 0.07
CA ARG A 236 8.10 -22.91 -0.05
C ARG A 236 7.34 -23.94 0.79
N GLY A 237 7.08 -25.11 0.20
CA GLY A 237 6.37 -26.22 0.85
C GLY A 237 4.88 -26.26 0.57
N TYR A 238 4.34 -25.28 -0.15
CA TYR A 238 2.97 -25.29 -0.65
C TYR A 238 2.95 -25.53 -2.17
N GLU A 239 1.99 -26.31 -2.61
CA GLU A 239 1.80 -26.66 -4.03
C GLU A 239 0.42 -26.17 -4.52
N PRO A 240 0.33 -25.75 -5.78
CA PRO A 240 -0.97 -25.41 -6.40
C PRO A 240 -1.95 -26.57 -6.35
N SER A 241 -3.16 -26.32 -5.82
CA SER A 241 -4.23 -27.33 -5.82
C SER A 241 -5.61 -26.68 -5.83
N ASN A 242 -6.62 -27.44 -6.24
CA ASN A 242 -8.03 -26.99 -6.18
C ASN A 242 -8.52 -26.83 -4.73
N GLU A 243 -7.97 -27.59 -3.81
CA GLU A 243 -8.25 -27.52 -2.38
C GLU A 243 -7.74 -26.20 -1.83
N LEU A 244 -6.50 -25.83 -2.13
CA LEU A 244 -5.90 -24.56 -1.71
C LEU A 244 -6.62 -23.35 -2.31
N ILE A 245 -7.09 -23.43 -3.57
CA ILE A 245 -7.92 -22.38 -4.17
C ILE A 245 -9.19 -22.15 -3.33
N LYS A 246 -9.90 -23.22 -2.97
CA LYS A 246 -11.12 -23.13 -2.15
C LYS A 246 -10.84 -22.59 -0.75
N GLU A 247 -9.74 -22.98 -0.15
CA GLU A 247 -9.28 -22.51 1.15
C GLU A 247 -9.02 -21.00 1.13
N LEU A 248 -8.26 -20.51 0.17
CA LEU A 248 -7.97 -19.09 -0.03
C LEU A 248 -9.23 -18.27 -0.34
N GLN A 249 -10.11 -18.78 -1.19
CA GLN A 249 -11.40 -18.16 -1.47
C GLN A 249 -12.26 -18.04 -0.19
N ASN A 250 -12.29 -19.09 0.63
CA ASN A 250 -13.03 -19.08 1.87
C ASN A 250 -12.40 -18.16 2.92
N HIS A 251 -11.07 -18.13 2.99
CA HIS A 251 -10.34 -17.23 3.86
C HIS A 251 -10.74 -15.77 3.60
N VAL A 252 -10.75 -15.34 2.34
CA VAL A 252 -11.20 -13.99 1.97
C VAL A 252 -12.69 -13.77 2.26
N LYS A 253 -13.57 -14.76 2.01
CA LYS A 253 -15.01 -14.64 2.28
C LYS A 253 -15.33 -14.43 3.76
N VAL A 254 -14.57 -15.06 4.63
CA VAL A 254 -14.79 -14.97 6.09
C VAL A 254 -14.28 -13.65 6.66
N GLN A 255 -13.19 -13.14 6.11
CA GLN A 255 -12.51 -11.96 6.62
C GLN A 255 -13.00 -10.64 5.98
N THR A 256 -13.68 -10.73 4.82
CA THR A 256 -14.21 -9.58 4.11
C THR A 256 -15.70 -9.76 3.78
N ALA A 257 -16.26 -8.85 2.98
CA ALA A 257 -17.62 -9.06 2.47
C ALA A 257 -17.65 -10.18 1.41
N PRO A 258 -18.70 -11.04 1.40
CA PRO A 258 -18.78 -12.21 0.54
C PRO A 258 -18.66 -11.94 -0.97
N TYR A 259 -18.94 -10.71 -1.43
CA TYR A 259 -18.82 -10.36 -2.85
C TYR A 259 -17.36 -10.04 -3.26
N LYS A 260 -16.43 -9.86 -2.30
CA LYS A 260 -15.03 -9.46 -2.54
C LYS A 260 -14.10 -10.63 -2.84
N TYR A 261 -14.48 -11.89 -2.54
CA TYR A 261 -13.55 -13.00 -2.72
C TYR A 261 -13.12 -13.19 -4.18
N PRO A 262 -11.87 -13.60 -4.44
CA PRO A 262 -11.39 -13.87 -5.79
C PRO A 262 -12.10 -15.08 -6.38
N ARG A 263 -12.77 -14.89 -7.52
CA ARG A 263 -13.43 -15.97 -8.24
C ARG A 263 -12.46 -16.80 -9.06
N VAL A 264 -11.36 -16.19 -9.45
CA VAL A 264 -10.25 -16.83 -10.16
C VAL A 264 -8.99 -16.65 -9.30
N ILE A 265 -8.25 -17.73 -9.14
CA ILE A 265 -6.94 -17.73 -8.50
C ILE A 265 -5.96 -18.44 -9.43
N ASP A 266 -4.90 -17.74 -9.80
CA ASP A 266 -3.78 -18.29 -10.54
C ASP A 266 -2.53 -18.30 -9.65
N PHE A 267 -1.78 -19.41 -9.71
CA PHE A 267 -0.49 -19.54 -9.03
C PHE A 267 0.64 -19.30 -10.02
N VAL A 268 1.60 -18.49 -9.64
CA VAL A 268 2.76 -18.12 -10.47
C VAL A 268 4.05 -18.24 -9.66
N GLU A 269 5.18 -18.36 -10.32
CA GLU A 269 6.49 -18.41 -9.66
C GLU A 269 6.93 -17.04 -9.15
N GLU A 270 6.60 -15.98 -9.90
CA GLU A 270 6.90 -14.59 -9.53
C GLU A 270 5.86 -13.61 -10.09
N LEU A 271 5.72 -12.45 -9.43
CA LEU A 271 4.90 -11.35 -9.91
C LEU A 271 5.76 -10.34 -10.70
N PRO A 272 5.24 -9.74 -11.79
CA PRO A 272 5.94 -8.69 -12.51
C PRO A 272 6.11 -7.46 -11.61
N LYS A 273 7.34 -6.95 -11.51
CA LYS A 273 7.70 -5.81 -10.66
C LYS A 273 8.38 -4.69 -11.44
N THR A 274 8.31 -3.49 -10.90
CA THR A 274 9.13 -2.36 -11.33
C THR A 274 10.56 -2.54 -10.81
N THR A 275 11.50 -1.69 -11.26
CA THR A 275 12.88 -1.64 -10.73
C THR A 275 12.93 -1.29 -9.24
N SER A 276 11.89 -0.63 -8.72
CA SER A 276 11.75 -0.32 -7.28
C SER A 276 11.04 -1.42 -6.46
N GLY A 277 10.70 -2.57 -7.09
CA GLY A 277 10.06 -3.71 -6.42
C GLY A 277 8.52 -3.67 -6.35
N LYS A 278 7.87 -2.61 -6.86
CA LYS A 278 6.40 -2.51 -6.86
C LYS A 278 5.77 -3.42 -7.91
N ILE A 279 4.65 -4.06 -7.57
CA ILE A 279 3.90 -4.94 -8.48
C ILE A 279 3.30 -4.14 -9.63
N ARG A 280 3.51 -4.62 -10.86
CA ARG A 280 2.98 -4.05 -12.10
C ARG A 280 1.63 -4.69 -12.46
N ARG A 281 0.52 -4.19 -11.88
CA ARG A 281 -0.83 -4.76 -12.12
C ARG A 281 -1.26 -4.70 -13.58
N ILE A 282 -0.82 -3.68 -14.34
CA ILE A 282 -1.07 -3.59 -15.79
C ILE A 282 -0.55 -4.83 -16.50
N ALA A 283 0.69 -5.25 -16.23
CA ALA A 283 1.27 -6.44 -16.85
C ALA A 283 0.54 -7.75 -16.47
N ILE A 284 -0.08 -7.79 -15.28
CA ILE A 284 -0.89 -8.94 -14.85
C ILE A 284 -2.26 -8.97 -15.55
N ARG A 285 -2.82 -7.80 -15.87
CA ARG A 285 -4.10 -7.69 -16.60
C ARG A 285 -3.98 -8.05 -18.09
N GLU A 286 -2.80 -7.82 -18.66
CA GLU A 286 -2.49 -8.06 -20.08
C GLU A 286 -2.03 -9.50 -20.36
N ALA A 287 -1.69 -10.28 -19.31
CA ALA A 287 -1.27 -11.66 -19.38
C ALA A 287 -2.46 -12.63 -19.33
#